data_7b1457408e1054e26f88381761d00e7a
#
_entry.id   7b1457408e1054e26f88381761d00e7a
#
_cell.length_a   1.000
_cell.length_b   1.000
_cell.length_c   1.000
_cell.angle_alpha   90.00
_cell.angle_beta   90.00
_cell.angle_gamma   90.00
#
_symmetry.space_group_name_H-M   'P 1'
#
loop_
_entity.id
_entity.type
_entity.pdbx_description
1 polymer ?
#
loop_
_entity_poly.entity_id
_entity_poly.type
_entity_poly.pdbx_seq_one_letter_code
_entity_poly.pdbx_strand_id
1 'polypeptide(L)'
;MHTCKQCGGSIGELFRYCPWCAAPQRTKLVEFFTGTGAEAGKALRVSRYTDEGHVRFSVWDESGVAEAAVSIDDHEARRLAAFLGVRERLGSLLDRLRA
;
A
#
# COMPACT_ATOMS: atom_id res chain seq x y z
N MET A 1 -3.68 21.30 -9.20
CA MET A 1 -2.29 21.70 -8.92
C MET A 1 -2.01 21.55 -7.42
N HIS A 2 -0.82 21.18 -7.10
CA HIS A 2 -0.37 21.08 -5.70
C HIS A 2 1.02 21.71 -5.56
N THR A 3 1.45 21.90 -4.32
CA THR A 3 2.73 22.50 -4.02
C THR A 3 3.74 21.42 -3.65
N CYS A 4 4.94 21.46 -4.23
CA CYS A 4 6.02 20.55 -3.88
C CYS A 4 6.43 20.77 -2.42
N LYS A 5 6.45 19.69 -1.64
CA LYS A 5 6.82 19.74 -0.23
C LYS A 5 8.30 20.08 -0.01
N GLN A 6 9.13 19.82 -1.01
CA GLN A 6 10.57 20.04 -0.90
C GLN A 6 10.99 21.45 -1.33
N CYS A 7 10.53 21.94 -2.49
CA CYS A 7 10.96 23.23 -3.02
C CYS A 7 9.90 24.32 -2.99
N GLY A 8 8.65 23.98 -2.70
CA GLY A 8 7.53 24.93 -2.69
C GLY A 8 7.00 25.33 -4.05
N GLY A 9 7.52 24.75 -5.13
CA GLY A 9 7.06 25.02 -6.49
C GLY A 9 5.66 24.48 -6.76
N SER A 10 4.93 25.16 -7.63
CA SER A 10 3.60 24.74 -8.07
C SER A 10 3.72 23.63 -9.12
N ILE A 11 3.01 22.53 -8.93
CA ILE A 11 3.14 21.32 -9.75
C ILE A 11 1.78 20.91 -10.30
N GLY A 12 1.72 20.54 -11.58
CA GLY A 12 0.56 19.91 -12.17
C GLY A 12 0.36 18.51 -11.61
N GLU A 13 -0.90 18.05 -11.52
CA GLU A 13 -1.26 16.79 -10.89
C GLU A 13 -0.71 15.55 -11.59
N LEU A 14 -0.38 15.66 -12.87
CA LEU A 14 0.14 14.55 -13.65
C LEU A 14 1.64 14.29 -13.47
N PHE A 15 2.35 15.19 -12.82
CA PHE A 15 3.80 15.04 -12.64
C PHE A 15 4.10 14.05 -11.48
N ARG A 16 4.88 13.05 -11.79
CA ARG A 16 5.40 12.10 -10.80
C ARG A 16 6.59 12.67 -10.04
N TYR A 17 7.30 13.60 -10.65
CA TYR A 17 8.45 14.28 -10.08
C TYR A 17 8.23 15.78 -10.21
N CYS A 18 8.79 16.53 -9.28
CA CYS A 18 8.74 17.98 -9.35
C CYS A 18 9.59 18.46 -10.54
N PRO A 19 9.04 19.27 -11.47
CA PRO A 19 9.82 19.78 -12.59
C PRO A 19 10.90 20.78 -12.16
N TRP A 20 10.82 21.31 -10.93
CA TRP A 20 11.74 22.32 -10.43
C TRP A 20 12.91 21.72 -9.66
N CYS A 21 12.68 20.70 -8.84
CA CYS A 21 13.70 20.11 -7.96
C CYS A 21 13.87 18.59 -8.13
N ALA A 22 13.10 17.97 -9.00
CA ALA A 22 13.09 16.53 -9.27
C ALA A 22 12.66 15.63 -8.09
N ALA A 23 12.14 16.21 -7.01
CA ALA A 23 11.64 15.42 -5.88
C ALA A 23 10.43 14.57 -6.28
N PRO A 24 10.36 13.29 -5.84
CA PRO A 24 9.18 12.46 -6.09
C PRO A 24 7.93 13.07 -5.49
N GLN A 25 6.83 13.08 -6.24
CA GLN A 25 5.57 13.68 -5.79
C GLN A 25 4.59 12.68 -5.19
N ARG A 26 4.83 11.39 -5.39
CA ARG A 26 4.02 10.34 -4.79
C ARG A 26 4.80 9.63 -3.71
N THR A 27 4.27 9.64 -2.50
CA THR A 27 4.78 8.79 -1.43
C THR A 27 4.12 7.43 -1.54
N LYS A 28 4.91 6.40 -1.80
CA LYS A 28 4.42 5.06 -2.06
C LYS A 28 5.16 4.06 -1.18
N LEU A 29 4.43 3.28 -0.43
CA LEU A 29 4.93 2.13 0.31
C LEU A 29 4.49 0.88 -0.43
N VAL A 30 5.43 -0.02 -0.71
CA VAL A 30 5.15 -1.26 -1.44
C VAL A 30 5.64 -2.45 -0.63
N GLU A 31 4.79 -3.46 -0.51
CA GLU A 31 5.13 -4.72 0.15
C GLU A 31 4.62 -5.88 -0.68
N PHE A 32 5.34 -7.00 -0.64
CA PHE A 32 4.98 -8.23 -1.34
C PHE A 32 4.72 -9.34 -0.34
N PHE A 33 3.63 -10.07 -0.56
CA PHE A 33 3.25 -11.22 0.24
C PHE A 33 3.16 -12.43 -0.68
N THR A 34 3.92 -13.47 -0.41
CA THR A 34 3.99 -14.64 -1.28
C THR A 34 2.86 -15.62 -0.98
N GLY A 35 2.35 -16.27 -2.03
CA GLY A 35 1.38 -17.32 -1.90
C GLY A 35 1.97 -18.58 -1.25
N THR A 36 1.11 -19.47 -0.82
CA THR A 36 1.48 -20.73 -0.18
C THR A 36 0.81 -21.92 -0.88
N GLY A 37 1.38 -23.10 -0.69
CA GLY A 37 0.84 -24.32 -1.29
C GLY A 37 0.81 -24.25 -2.81
N ALA A 38 -0.36 -24.48 -3.39
CA ALA A 38 -0.55 -24.42 -4.84
C ALA A 38 -0.34 -23.01 -5.43
N GLU A 39 -0.35 -21.97 -4.59
CA GLU A 39 -0.17 -20.58 -5.01
C GLU A 39 1.24 -20.05 -4.71
N ALA A 40 2.19 -20.92 -4.41
CA ALA A 40 3.55 -20.53 -3.98
C ALA A 40 4.32 -19.69 -5.01
N GLY A 41 3.98 -19.84 -6.31
CA GLY A 41 4.59 -19.04 -7.37
C GLY A 41 3.96 -17.68 -7.59
N LYS A 42 2.91 -17.35 -6.85
CA LYS A 42 2.21 -16.07 -6.98
C LYS A 42 2.54 -15.15 -5.81
N ALA A 43 2.38 -13.86 -6.03
CA ALA A 43 2.60 -12.85 -5.01
C ALA A 43 1.48 -11.83 -5.02
N LEU A 44 1.11 -11.37 -3.82
CA LEU A 44 0.23 -10.22 -3.65
C LEU A 44 1.11 -9.00 -3.43
N ARG A 45 1.02 -8.03 -4.32
CA ARG A 45 1.68 -6.75 -4.16
C ARG A 45 0.69 -5.76 -3.59
N VAL A 46 1.06 -5.13 -2.49
CA VAL A 46 0.27 -4.09 -1.85
C VAL A 46 1.02 -2.77 -1.99
N SER A 47 0.40 -1.79 -2.64
CA SER A 47 0.96 -0.46 -2.81
C SER A 47 0.08 0.54 -2.10
N ARG A 48 0.62 1.20 -1.08
CA ARG A 48 -0.08 2.23 -0.35
C ARG A 48 0.38 3.60 -0.82
N TYR A 49 -0.56 4.39 -1.30
CA TYR A 49 -0.31 5.77 -1.72
C TYR A 49 -0.78 6.71 -0.61
N THR A 50 0.14 7.07 0.26
CA THR A 50 -0.17 7.79 1.51
C THR A 50 -0.79 9.16 1.28
N ASP A 51 -0.38 9.86 0.22
CA ASP A 51 -0.89 11.19 -0.10
C ASP A 51 -2.21 11.16 -0.86
N GLU A 52 -2.58 10.02 -1.43
CA GLU A 52 -3.78 9.87 -2.25
C GLU A 52 -4.92 9.16 -1.52
N GLY A 53 -4.66 8.63 -0.34
CA GLY A 53 -5.68 7.99 0.48
C GLY A 53 -6.23 6.70 -0.09
N HIS A 54 -5.41 5.92 -0.82
CA HIS A 54 -5.85 4.62 -1.32
C HIS A 54 -4.74 3.58 -1.25
N VAL A 55 -5.16 2.31 -1.31
CA VAL A 55 -4.27 1.16 -1.32
C VAL A 55 -4.61 0.32 -2.56
N ARG A 56 -3.60 -0.03 -3.32
CA ARG A 56 -3.76 -0.87 -4.51
C ARG A 56 -3.23 -2.26 -4.23
N PHE A 57 -4.04 -3.24 -4.55
CA PHE A 57 -3.68 -4.66 -4.49
C PHE A 57 -3.52 -5.20 -5.90
N SER A 58 -2.48 -5.98 -6.14
CA SER A 58 -2.30 -6.67 -7.41
C SER A 58 -1.75 -8.07 -7.18
N VAL A 59 -2.20 -9.00 -8.01
CA VAL A 59 -1.75 -10.39 -7.97
C VAL A 59 -0.81 -10.63 -9.13
N TRP A 60 0.39 -11.11 -8.83
CA TRP A 60 1.45 -11.33 -9.80
C TRP A 60 1.75 -12.82 -9.91
N ASP A 61 1.93 -13.29 -11.14
CA ASP A 61 2.31 -14.68 -11.40
C ASP A 61 3.83 -14.86 -11.43
N GLU A 62 4.28 -16.09 -11.64
CA GLU A 62 5.71 -16.45 -11.69
C GLU A 62 6.47 -15.77 -12.82
N SER A 63 5.78 -15.40 -13.89
CA SER A 63 6.39 -14.74 -15.04
C SER A 63 6.53 -13.23 -14.86
N GLY A 64 6.06 -12.68 -13.74
CA GLY A 64 6.10 -11.25 -13.47
C GLY A 64 4.98 -10.48 -14.15
N VAL A 65 3.88 -11.14 -14.47
CA VAL A 65 2.69 -10.53 -15.06
C VAL A 65 1.62 -10.36 -14.00
N ALA A 66 1.01 -9.18 -13.94
CA ALA A 66 -0.10 -8.91 -13.06
C ALA A 66 -1.39 -9.53 -13.62
N GLU A 67 -1.99 -10.47 -12.87
CA GLU A 67 -3.22 -11.14 -13.27
C GLU A 67 -4.46 -10.31 -12.97
N ALA A 68 -4.43 -9.56 -11.88
CA ALA A 68 -5.57 -8.76 -11.43
C ALA A 68 -5.09 -7.62 -10.53
N ALA A 69 -5.90 -6.58 -10.43
CA ALA A 69 -5.62 -5.46 -9.55
C ALA A 69 -6.92 -4.79 -9.11
N VAL A 70 -6.90 -4.25 -7.90
CA VAL A 70 -8.01 -3.47 -7.35
C VAL A 70 -7.45 -2.41 -6.41
N SER A 71 -8.05 -1.24 -6.42
CA SER A 71 -7.73 -0.17 -5.47
C SER A 71 -8.90 0.03 -4.51
N ILE A 72 -8.59 0.18 -3.24
CA ILE A 72 -9.57 0.48 -2.20
C ILE A 72 -9.17 1.77 -1.49
N ASP A 73 -10.14 2.47 -0.93
CA ASP A 73 -9.86 3.71 -0.19
C ASP A 73 -9.37 3.41 1.24
N ASP A 74 -8.99 4.45 1.96
CA ASP A 74 -8.48 4.31 3.33
C ASP A 74 -9.53 3.71 4.28
N HIS A 75 -10.79 4.01 4.09
CA HIS A 75 -11.86 3.45 4.91
C HIS A 75 -11.94 1.93 4.75
N GLU A 76 -11.95 1.45 3.50
CA GLU A 76 -11.96 0.02 3.21
C GLU A 76 -10.66 -0.67 3.63
N ALA A 77 -9.52 0.03 3.51
CA ALA A 77 -8.24 -0.50 3.98
C ALA A 77 -8.24 -0.74 5.49
N ARG A 78 -8.84 0.17 6.26
CA ARG A 78 -8.97 0.00 7.71
C ARG A 78 -9.90 -1.16 8.06
N ARG A 79 -10.99 -1.35 7.32
CA ARG A 79 -11.87 -2.51 7.49
C ARG A 79 -11.14 -3.81 7.21
N LEU A 80 -10.34 -3.85 6.15
CA LEU A 80 -9.51 -5.02 5.83
C LEU A 80 -8.51 -5.32 6.93
N ALA A 81 -7.80 -4.32 7.43
CA ALA A 81 -6.83 -4.49 8.51
C ALA A 81 -7.49 -5.04 9.78
N ALA A 82 -8.66 -4.53 10.14
CA ALA A 82 -9.42 -5.02 11.28
C ALA A 82 -9.85 -6.48 11.10
N PHE A 83 -10.30 -6.83 9.90
CA PHE A 83 -10.70 -8.20 9.58
C PHE A 83 -9.54 -9.18 9.64
N LEU A 84 -8.36 -8.76 9.20
CA LEU A 84 -7.16 -9.60 9.22
C LEU A 84 -6.60 -9.85 10.64
N GLY A 85 -7.22 -9.29 11.67
CA GLY A 85 -6.91 -9.66 13.03
C GLY A 85 -5.92 -8.76 13.76
N VAL A 86 -5.77 -7.50 13.35
CA VAL A 86 -4.95 -6.53 14.09
C VAL A 86 -5.43 -6.44 15.55
N ARG A 87 -6.75 -6.44 15.78
CA ARG A 87 -7.34 -6.45 17.10
C ARG A 87 -7.10 -7.74 17.86
N GLU A 88 -7.11 -8.87 17.16
CA GLU A 88 -6.81 -10.18 17.74
C GLU A 88 -5.38 -10.28 18.24
N ARG A 89 -4.43 -9.67 17.51
CA ARG A 89 -3.04 -9.57 17.97
C ARG A 89 -2.93 -8.84 19.29
N LEU A 90 -3.61 -7.71 19.41
CA LEU A 90 -3.62 -6.95 20.67
C LEU A 90 -4.28 -7.75 21.79
N GLY A 91 -5.39 -8.42 21.50
CA GLY A 91 -6.05 -9.32 22.44
C GLY A 91 -5.13 -10.43 22.91
N SER A 92 -4.43 -11.11 22.01
CA SER A 92 -3.47 -12.16 22.33
C SER A 92 -2.31 -11.67 23.19
N LEU A 93 -1.79 -10.47 22.91
CA LEU A 93 -0.76 -9.86 23.74
C LEU A 93 -1.24 -9.56 25.14
N LEU A 94 -2.45 -9.02 25.28
CA LEU A 94 -3.05 -8.75 26.59
C LEU A 94 -3.29 -10.03 27.37
N ASP A 95 -3.74 -11.09 26.73
CA ASP A 95 -3.94 -12.39 27.35
C ASP A 95 -2.63 -12.98 27.86
N ARG A 96 -1.54 -12.83 27.12
CA ARG A 96 -0.20 -13.26 27.57
C ARG A 96 0.28 -12.49 28.79
N LEU A 97 -0.07 -11.21 28.88
CA LEU A 97 0.32 -10.38 30.01
C LEU A 97 -0.49 -10.70 31.27
N ARG A 98 -1.67 -11.31 31.12
CA ARG A 98 -2.52 -11.71 32.23
C ARG A 98 -2.18 -13.09 32.78
N ALA A 99 -1.48 -13.89 32.05
CA ALA A 99 -1.16 -15.26 32.41
C ALA A 99 -0.02 -15.37 33.46
#